data_3b56b20c887175799f2d6869bb66b1b7
#
_entry.id   3b56b20c887175799f2d6869bb66b1b7
#
_cell.length_a   1.000
_cell.length_b   1.000
_cell.length_c   1.000
_cell.angle_alpha   90.00
_cell.angle_beta   90.00
_cell.angle_gamma   90.00
#
_symmetry.space_group_name_H-M   'P 1'
#
loop_
_entity.id
_entity.type
_entity.pdbx_description
1 polymer ?
#
loop_
_entity_poly.entity_id
_entity_poly.type
_entity_poly.pdbx_seq_one_letter_code
_entity_poly.pdbx_strand_id
1 'polypeptide(L)'
;MPAPALTDAPSGWRIIAEPPKLPTTKAAPSHVRYDVTMQRTRAKWLVAGSALLVGLLALSGWHPYDFATWTLEVLPVVVALPILWATYRRFPLTTLVYICIFLHALVLMLGGAYTYARVPLGFHLADLFGLQRNPYDKIGHFFQGFVPALIVREILIRGRYVQGRRMLAFLVVCVVLAVSAAYELIEWAVALAAGQGAVEFLGTQGDPWDTQSDMFFAVVGAVAALLLLTPLQDRQIRDLERGRNDS
;
A
#
# COMPACT_ATOMS: atom_id res chain seq x y z
N MET A 1 -7.40 62.71 -3.44
CA MET A 1 -7.10 61.76 -2.34
C MET A 1 -6.03 60.82 -2.86
N PRO A 2 -4.83 60.79 -2.32
CA PRO A 2 -3.78 59.87 -2.75
C PRO A 2 -3.96 58.50 -2.10
N ALA A 3 -3.62 57.44 -2.84
CA ALA A 3 -3.65 56.03 -2.41
C ALA A 3 -2.63 55.77 -1.30
N PRO A 4 -2.91 54.86 -0.36
CA PRO A 4 -1.96 54.50 0.70
C PRO A 4 -0.80 53.64 0.14
N ALA A 5 0.40 53.96 0.62
CA ALA A 5 1.63 53.23 0.33
C ALA A 5 1.61 51.80 0.91
N LEU A 6 2.06 50.85 0.12
CA LEU A 6 2.36 49.50 0.56
C LEU A 6 3.61 49.52 1.44
N THR A 7 3.45 49.26 2.74
CA THR A 7 4.55 49.09 3.69
C THR A 7 4.95 47.61 3.75
N ASP A 8 6.22 47.39 3.51
CA ASP A 8 7.13 46.36 4.02
C ASP A 8 6.67 44.94 4.19
N ALA A 9 7.07 44.10 3.24
CA ALA A 9 7.14 42.64 3.42
C ALA A 9 8.32 42.29 4.35
N PRO A 10 8.19 41.36 5.31
CA PRO A 10 9.29 40.97 6.17
C PRO A 10 10.34 40.17 5.38
N SER A 11 11.54 40.73 5.32
CA SER A 11 12.78 40.15 4.78
C SER A 11 13.24 38.98 5.65
N GLY A 12 12.80 37.76 5.34
CA GLY A 12 13.13 36.54 6.08
C GLY A 12 13.63 35.36 5.23
N TRP A 13 13.86 35.56 3.94
CA TRP A 13 14.49 34.53 3.11
C TRP A 13 16.01 34.75 3.09
N ARG A 14 16.72 34.24 4.11
CA ARG A 14 18.19 34.12 4.01
C ARG A 14 18.49 33.02 3.00
N ILE A 15 19.14 33.43 1.91
CA ILE A 15 19.77 32.56 0.93
C ILE A 15 20.73 31.64 1.66
N ILE A 16 20.52 30.33 1.46
CA ILE A 16 21.31 29.25 2.04
C ILE A 16 22.77 29.45 1.68
N ALA A 17 23.63 29.50 2.68
CA ALA A 17 25.08 29.56 2.56
C ALA A 17 25.60 28.44 1.64
N GLU A 18 26.70 28.73 0.93
CA GLU A 18 27.41 27.76 0.08
C GLU A 18 27.62 26.42 0.77
N PRO A 19 27.50 25.32 0.03
CA PRO A 19 27.76 23.99 0.60
C PRO A 19 29.22 23.91 1.05
N PRO A 20 29.52 23.32 2.20
CA PRO A 20 30.87 23.15 2.69
C PRO A 20 31.71 22.39 1.68
N LYS A 21 32.92 22.95 1.39
CA LYS A 21 33.91 22.28 0.51
C LYS A 21 34.24 20.93 1.06
N LEU A 22 33.96 19.89 0.27
CA LEU A 22 34.27 18.50 0.62
C LEU A 22 35.78 18.33 0.87
N PRO A 23 36.21 17.79 1.98
CA PRO A 23 37.62 17.45 2.22
C PRO A 23 38.07 16.36 1.24
N THR A 24 39.14 16.66 0.52
CA THR A 24 39.80 15.72 -0.40
C THR A 24 40.36 14.52 0.39
N THR A 25 39.99 13.30 -0.01
CA THR A 25 40.64 12.02 0.32
C THR A 25 40.84 11.68 1.81
N LYS A 26 39.76 11.46 2.56
CA LYS A 26 39.77 10.55 3.72
C LYS A 26 38.74 9.44 3.46
N ALA A 27 39.13 8.18 3.78
CA ALA A 27 38.21 7.05 3.72
C ALA A 27 36.92 7.40 4.47
N ALA A 28 35.76 7.17 3.82
CA ALA A 28 34.45 7.49 4.41
C ALA A 28 34.35 6.86 5.82
N PRO A 29 33.84 7.59 6.81
CA PRO A 29 33.64 7.07 8.16
C PRO A 29 32.90 5.72 8.14
N SER A 30 33.20 4.84 9.11
CA SER A 30 32.64 3.48 9.15
C SER A 30 31.11 3.45 9.12
N HIS A 31 30.43 4.44 9.73
CA HIS A 31 28.96 4.58 9.72
C HIS A 31 28.41 4.92 8.34
N VAL A 32 29.10 5.77 7.54
CA VAL A 32 28.68 6.09 6.16
C VAL A 32 28.82 4.86 5.26
N ARG A 33 29.87 4.08 5.46
CA ARG A 33 30.11 2.84 4.71
C ARG A 33 29.07 1.77 5.05
N TYR A 34 28.69 1.66 6.32
CA TYR A 34 27.65 0.76 6.79
C TYR A 34 26.29 1.09 6.17
N ASP A 35 25.92 2.38 6.14
CA ASP A 35 24.62 2.83 5.58
C ASP A 35 24.52 2.55 4.06
N VAL A 36 25.56 2.85 3.28
CA VAL A 36 25.59 2.54 1.84
C VAL A 36 25.46 1.02 1.59
N THR A 37 26.09 0.19 2.42
CA THR A 37 26.00 -1.26 2.30
C THR A 37 24.60 -1.77 2.59
N MET A 38 23.95 -1.24 3.65
CA MET A 38 22.58 -1.57 4.02
C MET A 38 21.59 -1.15 2.92
N GLN A 39 21.73 0.03 2.37
CA GLN A 39 20.87 0.52 1.28
C GLN A 39 21.03 -0.34 0.02
N ARG A 40 22.24 -0.73 -0.36
CA ARG A 40 22.51 -1.64 -1.50
C ARG A 40 21.90 -3.01 -1.27
N THR A 41 22.03 -3.57 -0.06
CA THR A 41 21.46 -4.87 0.28
C THR A 41 19.94 -4.82 0.22
N ARG A 42 19.32 -3.77 0.77
CA ARG A 42 17.88 -3.56 0.69
C ARG A 42 17.38 -3.46 -0.76
N ALA A 43 18.07 -2.69 -1.61
CA ALA A 43 17.73 -2.58 -3.03
C ALA A 43 17.77 -3.94 -3.75
N LYS A 44 18.78 -4.78 -3.45
CA LYS A 44 18.87 -6.14 -4.03
C LYS A 44 17.67 -7.02 -3.64
N TRP A 45 17.25 -6.98 -2.36
CA TRP A 45 16.07 -7.71 -1.90
C TRP A 45 14.78 -7.22 -2.54
N LEU A 46 14.63 -5.91 -2.74
CA LEU A 46 13.47 -5.35 -3.44
C LEU A 46 13.43 -5.73 -4.91
N VAL A 47 14.59 -5.74 -5.59
CA VAL A 47 14.70 -6.22 -6.99
C VAL A 47 14.34 -7.72 -7.08
N ALA A 48 14.89 -8.54 -6.20
CA ALA A 48 14.61 -9.98 -6.17
C ALA A 48 13.11 -10.25 -5.85
N GLY A 49 12.54 -9.53 -4.87
CA GLY A 49 11.12 -9.61 -4.54
C GLY A 49 10.21 -9.17 -5.69
N SER A 50 10.58 -8.11 -6.41
CA SER A 50 9.84 -7.65 -7.59
C SER A 50 9.92 -8.66 -8.74
N ALA A 51 11.07 -9.25 -8.99
CA ALA A 51 11.23 -10.28 -10.01
C ALA A 51 10.41 -11.54 -9.67
N LEU A 52 10.43 -11.97 -8.41
CA LEU A 52 9.58 -13.05 -7.93
C LEU A 52 8.10 -12.72 -8.10
N LEU A 53 7.69 -11.50 -7.74
CA LEU A 53 6.29 -11.06 -7.88
C LEU A 53 5.83 -11.09 -9.34
N VAL A 54 6.66 -10.60 -10.28
CA VAL A 54 6.36 -10.65 -11.72
C VAL A 54 6.26 -12.09 -12.21
N GLY A 55 7.14 -12.98 -11.76
CA GLY A 55 7.06 -14.42 -12.10
C GLY A 55 5.78 -15.07 -11.58
N LEU A 56 5.39 -14.76 -10.33
CA LEU A 56 4.15 -15.27 -9.74
C LEU A 56 2.91 -14.67 -10.41
N LEU A 57 2.96 -13.39 -10.82
CA LEU A 57 1.89 -12.75 -11.58
C LEU A 57 1.68 -13.45 -12.92
N ALA A 58 2.76 -13.72 -13.66
CA ALA A 58 2.70 -14.47 -14.91
C ALA A 58 2.16 -15.89 -14.70
N LEU A 59 2.57 -16.56 -13.63
CA LEU A 59 2.09 -17.90 -13.27
C LEU A 59 0.59 -17.89 -12.92
N SER A 60 0.11 -16.92 -12.14
CA SER A 60 -1.31 -16.79 -11.77
C SER A 60 -2.21 -16.53 -12.97
N GLY A 61 -1.68 -15.86 -14.02
CA GLY A 61 -2.40 -15.56 -15.26
C GLY A 61 -2.27 -16.64 -16.33
N TRP A 62 -1.52 -17.71 -16.09
CA TRP A 62 -1.29 -18.75 -17.12
C TRP A 62 -2.60 -19.49 -17.52
N HIS A 63 -3.42 -19.86 -16.52
CA HIS A 63 -4.74 -20.46 -16.72
C HIS A 63 -5.69 -20.05 -15.58
N PRO A 64 -6.06 -18.75 -15.48
CA PRO A 64 -7.01 -18.32 -14.47
C PRO A 64 -8.38 -18.89 -14.75
N TYR A 65 -9.20 -19.03 -13.73
CA TYR A 65 -10.58 -19.50 -13.88
C TYR A 65 -11.40 -18.63 -14.84
N ASP A 66 -11.28 -17.31 -14.68
CA ASP A 66 -11.80 -16.29 -15.59
C ASP A 66 -10.76 -15.19 -15.81
N PHE A 67 -10.42 -14.94 -17.09
CA PHE A 67 -9.35 -14.00 -17.41
C PHE A 67 -9.75 -12.53 -17.17
N ALA A 68 -11.02 -12.18 -17.33
CA ALA A 68 -11.50 -10.82 -17.10
C ALA A 68 -11.46 -10.51 -15.60
N THR A 69 -11.98 -11.39 -14.77
CA THR A 69 -11.88 -11.31 -13.29
C THR A 69 -10.42 -11.24 -12.85
N TRP A 70 -9.56 -12.15 -13.34
CA TRP A 70 -8.14 -12.13 -13.00
C TRP A 70 -7.50 -10.79 -13.31
N THR A 71 -7.78 -10.20 -14.49
CA THR A 71 -7.20 -8.92 -14.90
C THR A 71 -7.58 -7.80 -13.95
N LEU A 72 -8.83 -7.74 -13.52
CA LEU A 72 -9.34 -6.73 -12.61
C LEU A 72 -8.76 -6.90 -11.20
N GLU A 73 -8.67 -8.12 -10.74
CA GLU A 73 -8.16 -8.46 -9.40
C GLU A 73 -6.66 -8.21 -9.25
N VAL A 74 -5.87 -8.44 -10.29
CA VAL A 74 -4.43 -8.18 -10.25
C VAL A 74 -4.06 -6.75 -10.67
N LEU A 75 -5.02 -5.95 -11.14
CA LEU A 75 -4.79 -4.57 -11.56
C LEU A 75 -4.07 -3.73 -10.51
N PRO A 76 -4.42 -3.80 -9.20
CA PRO A 76 -3.69 -3.09 -8.15
C PRO A 76 -2.21 -3.46 -8.10
N VAL A 77 -1.85 -4.72 -8.33
CA VAL A 77 -0.45 -5.18 -8.36
C VAL A 77 0.28 -4.60 -9.57
N VAL A 78 -0.37 -4.65 -10.75
CA VAL A 78 0.19 -4.14 -12.01
C VAL A 78 0.42 -2.63 -11.94
N VAL A 79 -0.47 -1.88 -11.29
CA VAL A 79 -0.35 -0.43 -11.11
C VAL A 79 0.65 -0.08 -10.00
N ALA A 80 0.60 -0.78 -8.87
CA ALA A 80 1.45 -0.46 -7.72
C ALA A 80 2.94 -0.70 -8.01
N LEU A 81 3.29 -1.76 -8.74
CA LEU A 81 4.69 -2.12 -8.97
C LEU A 81 5.49 -1.02 -9.69
N PRO A 82 5.07 -0.45 -10.84
CA PRO A 82 5.77 0.66 -11.47
C PRO A 82 5.78 1.93 -10.62
N ILE A 83 4.71 2.22 -9.86
CA ILE A 83 4.67 3.37 -8.95
C ILE A 83 5.74 3.21 -7.86
N LEU A 84 5.85 2.04 -7.25
CA LEU A 84 6.87 1.76 -6.22
C LEU A 84 8.28 1.91 -6.77
N TRP A 85 8.54 1.47 -8.00
CA TRP A 85 9.83 1.64 -8.66
C TRP A 85 10.12 3.12 -8.97
N ALA A 86 9.18 3.85 -9.52
CA ALA A 86 9.33 5.27 -9.86
C ALA A 86 9.56 6.14 -8.62
N THR A 87 8.91 5.80 -7.50
CA THR A 87 8.98 6.57 -6.25
C THR A 87 10.14 6.16 -5.34
N TYR A 88 10.72 4.98 -5.53
CA TYR A 88 11.73 4.39 -4.63
C TYR A 88 12.89 5.35 -4.30
N ARG A 89 13.42 6.07 -5.28
CA ARG A 89 14.55 6.98 -5.06
C ARG A 89 14.17 8.23 -4.28
N ARG A 90 12.92 8.70 -4.42
CA ARG A 90 12.43 9.94 -3.79
C ARG A 90 11.79 9.70 -2.43
N PHE A 91 11.07 8.58 -2.34
CA PHE A 91 10.29 8.24 -1.16
C PHE A 91 10.31 6.70 -0.94
N PRO A 92 11.45 6.13 -0.54
CA PRO A 92 11.49 4.71 -0.20
C PRO A 92 10.59 4.45 1.01
N LEU A 93 9.66 3.51 0.90
CA LEU A 93 8.80 3.10 2.01
C LEU A 93 9.59 2.26 3.03
N THR A 94 9.08 2.07 4.23
CA THR A 94 9.68 1.17 5.21
C THR A 94 9.71 -0.28 4.70
N THR A 95 10.63 -1.08 5.20
CA THR A 95 10.73 -2.51 4.83
C THR A 95 9.47 -3.27 5.21
N LEU A 96 8.88 -2.91 6.35
CA LEU A 96 7.58 -3.44 6.79
C LEU A 96 6.50 -3.27 5.71
N VAL A 97 6.37 -2.06 5.17
CA VAL A 97 5.35 -1.77 4.15
C VAL A 97 5.60 -2.54 2.87
N TYR A 98 6.87 -2.66 2.41
CA TYR A 98 7.18 -3.49 1.23
C TYR A 98 6.84 -4.96 1.43
N ILE A 99 7.09 -5.52 2.62
CA ILE A 99 6.70 -6.90 2.95
C ILE A 99 5.17 -7.04 2.92
N CYS A 100 4.45 -6.10 3.54
CA CYS A 100 2.99 -6.12 3.54
C CYS A 100 2.40 -5.98 2.14
N ILE A 101 2.97 -5.13 1.27
CA ILE A 101 2.58 -5.01 -0.14
C ILE A 101 2.80 -6.33 -0.88
N PHE A 102 3.95 -6.98 -0.67
CA PHE A 102 4.25 -8.27 -1.28
C PHE A 102 3.23 -9.35 -0.87
N LEU A 103 2.93 -9.45 0.44
CA LEU A 103 1.93 -10.39 0.94
C LEU A 103 0.52 -10.12 0.40
N HIS A 104 0.12 -8.84 0.34
CA HIS A 104 -1.16 -8.46 -0.25
C HIS A 104 -1.22 -8.83 -1.74
N ALA A 105 -0.16 -8.60 -2.49
CA ALA A 105 -0.09 -9.00 -3.90
C ALA A 105 -0.26 -10.51 -4.08
N LEU A 106 0.28 -11.35 -3.17
CA LEU A 106 0.03 -12.81 -3.19
C LEU A 106 -1.45 -13.13 -2.97
N VAL A 107 -2.10 -12.43 -2.04
CA VAL A 107 -3.55 -12.62 -1.79
C VAL A 107 -4.36 -12.27 -3.03
N LEU A 108 -4.07 -11.13 -3.69
CA LEU A 108 -4.76 -10.70 -4.90
C LEU A 108 -4.53 -11.67 -6.07
N MET A 109 -3.28 -12.11 -6.30
CA MET A 109 -2.96 -13.04 -7.39
C MET A 109 -3.62 -14.41 -7.18
N LEU A 110 -3.67 -14.90 -5.95
CA LEU A 110 -4.35 -16.16 -5.65
C LEU A 110 -5.88 -16.00 -5.78
N GLY A 111 -6.44 -14.89 -5.28
CA GLY A 111 -7.84 -14.54 -5.45
C GLY A 111 -8.24 -14.46 -6.92
N GLY A 112 -7.51 -13.71 -7.72
CA GLY A 112 -7.76 -13.55 -9.15
C GLY A 112 -7.66 -14.87 -9.93
N ALA A 113 -6.65 -15.71 -9.63
CA ALA A 113 -6.49 -17.00 -10.31
C ALA A 113 -7.71 -17.94 -10.13
N TYR A 114 -8.41 -17.84 -8.99
CA TYR A 114 -9.54 -18.71 -8.61
C TYR A 114 -10.89 -17.96 -8.48
N THR A 115 -10.97 -16.69 -8.86
CA THR A 115 -12.16 -15.83 -8.67
C THR A 115 -12.63 -15.76 -7.20
N TYR A 116 -11.75 -15.49 -6.26
CA TYR A 116 -11.99 -15.41 -4.81
C TYR A 116 -12.92 -16.47 -4.23
N ALA A 117 -14.15 -16.58 -4.72
CA ALA A 117 -15.16 -17.53 -4.29
C ALA A 117 -14.75 -19.01 -4.43
N ARG A 118 -13.71 -19.30 -5.23
CA ARG A 118 -13.25 -20.65 -5.55
C ARG A 118 -11.85 -20.97 -5.01
N VAL A 119 -11.25 -20.09 -4.25
CA VAL A 119 -9.91 -20.33 -3.67
C VAL A 119 -9.94 -21.53 -2.73
N PRO A 120 -9.11 -22.58 -2.97
CA PRO A 120 -9.13 -23.81 -2.15
C PRO A 120 -8.90 -23.56 -0.67
N LEU A 121 -8.00 -22.62 -0.32
CA LEU A 121 -7.75 -22.23 1.07
C LEU A 121 -9.02 -21.71 1.74
N GLY A 122 -9.85 -20.97 1.02
CA GLY A 122 -11.10 -20.44 1.56
C GLY A 122 -12.11 -21.54 1.90
N PHE A 123 -12.19 -22.61 1.12
CA PHE A 123 -13.03 -23.76 1.46
C PHE A 123 -12.54 -24.48 2.74
N HIS A 124 -11.23 -24.67 2.89
CA HIS A 124 -10.69 -25.22 4.14
C HIS A 124 -11.00 -24.34 5.35
N LEU A 125 -10.96 -23.01 5.20
CA LEU A 125 -11.34 -22.10 6.28
C LEU A 125 -12.85 -22.15 6.54
N ALA A 126 -13.68 -22.24 5.50
CA ALA A 126 -15.12 -22.37 5.66
C ALA A 126 -15.47 -23.64 6.45
N ASP A 127 -14.88 -24.77 6.11
CA ASP A 127 -15.07 -26.04 6.81
C ASP A 127 -14.62 -25.95 8.28
N LEU A 128 -13.44 -25.35 8.52
CA LEU A 128 -12.86 -25.22 9.86
C LEU A 128 -13.73 -24.36 10.79
N PHE A 129 -14.30 -23.27 10.27
CA PHE A 129 -15.10 -22.31 11.05
C PHE A 129 -16.62 -22.49 10.90
N GLY A 130 -17.08 -23.51 10.17
CA GLY A 130 -18.50 -23.78 9.93
C GLY A 130 -19.19 -22.65 9.12
N LEU A 131 -18.47 -22.01 8.20
CA LEU A 131 -19.01 -20.92 7.38
C LEU A 131 -19.79 -21.48 6.19
N GLN A 132 -20.86 -20.77 5.81
CA GLN A 132 -21.70 -21.16 4.68
C GLN A 132 -21.08 -20.83 3.31
N ARG A 133 -20.07 -19.96 3.28
CA ARG A 133 -19.44 -19.44 2.07
C ARG A 133 -17.93 -19.45 2.20
N ASN A 134 -17.26 -19.41 1.06
CA ASN A 134 -15.82 -19.21 1.00
C ASN A 134 -15.47 -17.80 1.50
N PRO A 135 -14.72 -17.65 2.61
CA PRO A 135 -14.40 -16.35 3.18
C PRO A 135 -13.19 -15.68 2.55
N TYR A 136 -12.62 -16.20 1.46
CA TYR A 136 -11.36 -15.69 0.92
C TYR A 136 -11.47 -14.24 0.45
N ASP A 137 -12.61 -13.86 -0.06
CA ASP A 137 -12.94 -12.50 -0.44
C ASP A 137 -12.78 -11.52 0.74
N LYS A 138 -13.33 -11.86 1.89
CA LYS A 138 -13.18 -11.06 3.12
C LYS A 138 -11.72 -10.94 3.57
N ILE A 139 -10.88 -11.94 3.28
CA ILE A 139 -9.42 -11.86 3.48
C ILE A 139 -8.82 -10.85 2.51
N GLY A 140 -9.23 -10.84 1.25
CA GLY A 140 -8.82 -9.84 0.26
C GLY A 140 -9.10 -8.42 0.75
N HIS A 141 -10.34 -8.14 1.15
CA HIS A 141 -10.76 -6.83 1.66
C HIS A 141 -10.10 -6.45 2.99
N PHE A 142 -9.85 -7.41 3.88
CA PHE A 142 -9.02 -7.16 5.06
C PHE A 142 -7.62 -6.65 4.68
N PHE A 143 -6.94 -7.28 3.74
CA PHE A 143 -5.63 -6.82 3.27
C PHE A 143 -5.71 -5.53 2.47
N GLN A 144 -6.79 -5.30 1.71
CA GLN A 144 -7.10 -4.04 1.04
C GLN A 144 -7.22 -2.87 2.03
N GLY A 145 -7.62 -3.13 3.26
CA GLY A 145 -7.60 -2.15 4.35
C GLY A 145 -6.25 -2.06 5.06
N PHE A 146 -5.69 -3.21 5.43
CA PHE A 146 -4.50 -3.34 6.25
C PHE A 146 -3.26 -2.69 5.61
N VAL A 147 -3.01 -2.99 4.34
CA VAL A 147 -1.78 -2.55 3.66
C VAL A 147 -1.85 -1.08 3.24
N PRO A 148 -2.92 -0.58 2.60
CA PRO A 148 -3.05 0.84 2.32
C PRO A 148 -3.02 1.71 3.58
N ALA A 149 -3.54 1.24 4.73
CA ALA A 149 -3.45 1.97 5.98
C ALA A 149 -2.00 2.27 6.38
N LEU A 150 -1.09 1.31 6.23
CA LEU A 150 0.34 1.49 6.51
C LEU A 150 0.99 2.44 5.50
N ILE A 151 0.64 2.35 4.22
CA ILE A 151 1.16 3.22 3.16
C ILE A 151 0.73 4.67 3.42
N VAL A 152 -0.58 4.89 3.59
CA VAL A 152 -1.16 6.22 3.83
C VAL A 152 -0.59 6.83 5.10
N ARG A 153 -0.50 6.04 6.18
CA ARG A 153 0.09 6.48 7.45
C ARG A 153 1.53 6.95 7.27
N GLU A 154 2.36 6.19 6.56
CA GLU A 154 3.75 6.56 6.30
C GLU A 154 3.86 7.83 5.47
N ILE A 155 3.03 7.98 4.43
CA ILE A 155 2.98 9.19 3.61
C ILE A 155 2.59 10.41 4.45
N LEU A 156 1.52 10.30 5.25
CA LEU A 156 1.04 11.41 6.08
C LEU A 156 2.04 11.85 7.14
N ILE A 157 2.73 10.92 7.78
CA ILE A 157 3.77 11.22 8.79
C ILE A 157 4.98 11.88 8.15
N ARG A 158 5.58 11.23 7.16
CA ARG A 158 6.84 11.68 6.55
C ARG A 158 6.66 12.91 5.68
N GLY A 159 5.48 13.09 5.09
CA GLY A 159 5.09 14.32 4.41
C GLY A 159 4.71 15.46 5.34
N ARG A 160 4.59 15.19 6.65
CA ARG A 160 4.16 16.17 7.68
C ARG A 160 2.80 16.81 7.38
N TYR A 161 1.92 16.08 6.67
CA TYR A 161 0.61 16.59 6.28
C TYR A 161 -0.39 16.67 7.44
N VAL A 162 -0.16 15.91 8.51
CA VAL A 162 -1.09 15.80 9.64
C VAL A 162 -0.33 15.85 10.96
N GLN A 163 -0.88 16.60 11.91
CA GLN A 163 -0.40 16.65 13.29
C GLN A 163 -1.41 15.95 14.22
N GLY A 164 -0.88 15.25 15.22
CA GLY A 164 -1.70 14.57 16.23
C GLY A 164 -2.13 13.14 15.83
N ARG A 165 -1.92 12.22 16.78
CA ARG A 165 -2.14 10.78 16.56
C ARG A 165 -3.61 10.43 16.25
N ARG A 166 -4.57 11.12 16.88
CA ARG A 166 -6.00 10.86 16.66
C ARG A 166 -6.44 11.26 15.25
N MET A 167 -6.02 12.45 14.79
CA MET A 167 -6.35 12.93 13.45
C MET A 167 -5.67 12.06 12.38
N LEU A 168 -4.43 11.64 12.61
CA LEU A 168 -3.73 10.72 11.72
C LEU A 168 -4.50 9.40 11.57
N ALA A 169 -4.89 8.76 12.69
CA ALA A 169 -5.64 7.51 12.66
C ALA A 169 -7.00 7.68 11.95
N PHE A 170 -7.72 8.75 12.24
CA PHE A 170 -8.98 9.06 11.59
C PHE A 170 -8.83 9.20 10.07
N LEU A 171 -7.87 10.01 9.61
CA LEU A 171 -7.65 10.20 8.17
C LEU A 171 -7.20 8.92 7.47
N VAL A 172 -6.36 8.10 8.11
CA VAL A 172 -5.96 6.79 7.55
C VAL A 172 -7.19 5.92 7.32
N VAL A 173 -8.09 5.81 8.30
CA VAL A 173 -9.33 5.02 8.14
C VAL A 173 -10.24 5.62 7.08
N CYS A 174 -10.40 6.95 7.03
CA CYS A 174 -11.19 7.61 5.98
C CYS A 174 -10.65 7.32 4.57
N VAL A 175 -9.33 7.40 4.38
CA VAL A 175 -8.72 7.12 3.07
C VAL A 175 -8.88 5.66 2.69
N VAL A 176 -8.69 4.73 3.64
CA VAL A 176 -8.92 3.30 3.39
C VAL A 176 -10.37 3.04 2.98
N LEU A 177 -11.33 3.60 3.72
CA LEU A 177 -12.75 3.45 3.39
C LEU A 177 -13.09 4.05 2.02
N ALA A 178 -12.50 5.19 1.67
CA ALA A 178 -12.67 5.80 0.35
C ALA A 178 -12.10 4.93 -0.77
N VAL A 179 -10.94 4.30 -0.56
CA VAL A 179 -10.33 3.37 -1.53
C VAL A 179 -11.20 2.12 -1.67
N SER A 180 -11.67 1.53 -0.56
CA SER A 180 -12.57 0.39 -0.58
C SER A 180 -13.87 0.71 -1.31
N ALA A 181 -14.53 1.81 -0.97
CA ALA A 181 -15.76 2.24 -1.64
C ALA A 181 -15.55 2.51 -3.14
N ALA A 182 -14.40 3.08 -3.54
CA ALA A 182 -14.08 3.28 -4.94
C ALA A 182 -13.91 1.94 -5.69
N TYR A 183 -13.34 0.93 -5.03
CA TYR A 183 -13.22 -0.41 -5.60
C TYR A 183 -14.58 -1.06 -5.81
N GLU A 184 -15.48 -1.00 -4.83
CA GLU A 184 -16.87 -1.48 -4.95
C GLU A 184 -17.63 -0.80 -6.09
N LEU A 185 -17.40 0.51 -6.28
CA LEU A 185 -18.01 1.24 -7.41
C LEU A 185 -17.46 0.80 -8.75
N ILE A 186 -16.18 0.44 -8.84
CA ILE A 186 -15.57 -0.12 -10.05
C ILE A 186 -16.17 -1.49 -10.33
N GLU A 187 -16.28 -2.36 -9.34
CA GLU A 187 -16.90 -3.69 -9.46
C GLU A 187 -18.36 -3.58 -9.93
N TRP A 188 -19.13 -2.71 -9.33
CA TRP A 188 -20.49 -2.43 -9.74
C TRP A 188 -20.56 -1.94 -11.19
N ALA A 189 -19.70 -1.01 -11.61
CA ALA A 189 -19.67 -0.50 -12.97
C ALA A 189 -19.30 -1.60 -13.99
N VAL A 190 -18.32 -2.46 -13.66
CA VAL A 190 -17.96 -3.60 -14.50
C VAL A 190 -19.10 -4.60 -14.58
N ALA A 191 -19.77 -4.88 -13.48
CA ALA A 191 -20.94 -5.77 -13.44
C ALA A 191 -22.06 -5.27 -14.34
N LEU A 192 -22.35 -3.97 -14.33
CA LEU A 192 -23.33 -3.37 -15.26
C LEU A 192 -22.92 -3.53 -16.72
N ALA A 193 -21.63 -3.41 -17.03
CA ALA A 193 -21.12 -3.55 -18.40
C ALA A 193 -21.08 -5.00 -18.88
N ALA A 194 -20.79 -5.95 -17.98
CA ALA A 194 -20.68 -7.39 -18.27
C ALA A 194 -22.04 -8.10 -18.36
N GLY A 195 -23.12 -7.51 -17.83
CA GLY A 195 -24.48 -8.08 -17.87
C GLY A 195 -24.61 -9.35 -17.03
N GLN A 196 -25.10 -10.45 -17.61
CA GLN A 196 -25.41 -11.68 -16.83
C GLN A 196 -24.18 -12.40 -16.23
N GLY A 197 -22.95 -12.11 -16.67
CA GLY A 197 -21.70 -12.61 -16.09
C GLY A 197 -21.27 -11.94 -14.77
N ALA A 198 -22.01 -10.91 -14.35
CA ALA A 198 -21.69 -10.05 -13.22
C ALA A 198 -21.67 -10.78 -11.86
N VAL A 199 -22.55 -11.76 -11.65
CA VAL A 199 -22.71 -12.43 -10.34
C VAL A 199 -21.47 -13.24 -9.94
N GLU A 200 -20.80 -13.87 -10.91
CA GLU A 200 -19.55 -14.60 -10.63
C GLU A 200 -18.38 -13.63 -10.40
N PHE A 201 -18.35 -12.52 -11.13
CA PHE A 201 -17.33 -11.48 -11.00
C PHE A 201 -17.39 -10.77 -9.64
N LEU A 202 -18.58 -10.39 -9.19
CA LEU A 202 -18.79 -9.70 -7.91
C LEU A 202 -18.46 -10.58 -6.69
N GLY A 203 -18.28 -11.90 -6.86
CA GLY A 203 -17.96 -12.80 -5.76
C GLY A 203 -19.00 -12.87 -4.65
N THR A 204 -20.17 -12.27 -4.82
CA THR A 204 -21.22 -12.09 -3.79
C THR A 204 -21.70 -13.39 -3.15
N GLN A 205 -21.56 -14.52 -3.84
CA GLN A 205 -22.01 -15.84 -3.36
C GLN A 205 -23.45 -15.80 -2.77
N GLY A 206 -24.30 -14.89 -3.28
CA GLY A 206 -25.68 -14.71 -2.86
C GLY A 206 -25.89 -13.81 -1.63
N ASP A 207 -24.87 -13.10 -1.14
CA ASP A 207 -25.02 -12.13 -0.05
C ASP A 207 -25.50 -10.77 -0.57
N PRO A 208 -26.67 -10.28 -0.14
CA PRO A 208 -27.15 -8.96 -0.53
C PRO A 208 -26.35 -7.81 0.14
N TRP A 209 -25.56 -8.11 1.17
CA TRP A 209 -24.76 -7.15 1.94
C TRP A 209 -23.26 -7.26 1.68
N ASP A 210 -22.89 -7.88 0.56
CA ASP A 210 -21.49 -8.19 0.24
C ASP A 210 -20.61 -6.92 0.22
N THR A 211 -20.99 -5.93 -0.58
CA THR A 211 -20.33 -4.60 -0.66
C THR A 211 -20.11 -3.95 0.71
N GLN A 212 -21.14 -3.95 1.59
CA GLN A 212 -21.01 -3.36 2.92
C GLN A 212 -20.09 -4.19 3.82
N SER A 213 -20.15 -5.49 3.69
CA SER A 213 -19.29 -6.41 4.40
C SER A 213 -17.83 -6.22 3.99
N ASP A 214 -17.56 -6.01 2.71
CA ASP A 214 -16.22 -5.81 2.15
C ASP A 214 -15.59 -4.50 2.63
N MET A 215 -16.34 -3.41 2.56
CA MET A 215 -15.93 -2.15 3.17
C MET A 215 -15.69 -2.27 4.69
N PHE A 216 -16.50 -3.06 5.40
CA PHE A 216 -16.32 -3.33 6.83
C PHE A 216 -15.01 -4.08 7.08
N PHE A 217 -14.71 -5.15 6.33
CA PHE A 217 -13.45 -5.89 6.47
C PHE A 217 -12.23 -5.03 6.11
N ALA A 218 -12.33 -4.12 5.15
CA ALA A 218 -11.29 -3.14 4.89
C ALA A 218 -11.05 -2.21 6.09
N VAL A 219 -12.10 -1.71 6.74
CA VAL A 219 -11.96 -0.92 7.98
C VAL A 219 -11.34 -1.74 9.10
N VAL A 220 -11.75 -3.00 9.29
CA VAL A 220 -11.15 -3.91 10.28
C VAL A 220 -9.66 -4.10 10.00
N GLY A 221 -9.27 -4.30 8.74
CA GLY A 221 -7.88 -4.39 8.33
C GLY A 221 -7.08 -3.12 8.66
N ALA A 222 -7.63 -1.94 8.36
CA ALA A 222 -6.99 -0.68 8.68
C ALA A 222 -6.78 -0.48 10.18
N VAL A 223 -7.79 -0.76 10.99
CA VAL A 223 -7.72 -0.68 12.45
C VAL A 223 -6.69 -1.68 12.99
N ALA A 224 -6.69 -2.92 12.50
CA ALA A 224 -5.71 -3.93 12.88
C ALA A 224 -4.29 -3.49 12.56
N ALA A 225 -4.02 -2.94 11.38
CA ALA A 225 -2.72 -2.40 11.00
C ALA A 225 -2.26 -1.29 11.96
N LEU A 226 -3.14 -0.35 12.27
CA LEU A 226 -2.85 0.75 13.19
C LEU A 226 -2.57 0.27 14.63
N LEU A 227 -3.29 -0.72 15.11
CA LEU A 227 -3.11 -1.24 16.46
C LEU A 227 -1.86 -2.12 16.58
N LEU A 228 -1.61 -2.98 15.61
CA LEU A 228 -0.58 -4.01 15.71
C LEU A 228 0.79 -3.52 15.24
N LEU A 229 0.84 -2.72 14.16
CA LEU A 229 2.10 -2.44 13.47
C LEU A 229 2.61 -1.01 13.65
N THR A 230 1.85 -0.10 14.28
CA THR A 230 2.28 1.28 14.54
C THR A 230 3.66 1.38 15.22
N PRO A 231 3.96 0.65 16.31
CA PRO A 231 5.25 0.80 16.98
C PRO A 231 6.43 0.38 16.08
N LEU A 232 6.27 -0.71 15.33
CA LEU A 232 7.29 -1.21 14.41
C LEU A 232 7.49 -0.25 13.24
N GLN A 233 6.40 0.24 12.65
CA GLN A 233 6.47 1.20 11.56
C GLN A 233 7.13 2.52 12.00
N ASP A 234 6.77 3.05 13.19
CA ASP A 234 7.37 4.27 13.73
C ASP A 234 8.89 4.13 13.92
N ARG A 235 9.35 2.96 14.38
CA ARG A 235 10.78 2.68 14.50
C ARG A 235 11.47 2.75 13.15
N GLN A 236 10.92 2.05 12.14
CA GLN A 236 11.50 2.03 10.80
C GLN A 236 11.45 3.39 10.11
N ILE A 237 10.41 4.20 10.33
CA ILE A 237 10.32 5.57 9.80
C ILE A 237 11.46 6.42 10.39
N ARG A 238 11.66 6.37 11.70
CA ARG A 238 12.77 7.11 12.35
C ARG A 238 14.14 6.69 11.83
N ASP A 239 14.35 5.40 11.60
CA ASP A 239 15.63 4.90 11.07
C ASP A 239 15.87 5.39 9.63
N LEU A 240 14.84 5.44 8.80
CA LEU A 240 14.91 6.00 7.44
C LEU A 240 15.18 7.51 7.43
N GLU A 241 14.58 8.26 8.36
CA GLU A 241 14.78 9.70 8.45
C GLU A 241 16.19 10.06 8.96
N ARG A 242 16.73 9.28 9.90
CA ARG A 242 18.12 9.45 10.37
C ARG A 242 19.12 9.22 9.24
N GLY A 243 19.04 8.08 8.54
CA GLY A 243 19.96 7.78 7.44
C GLY A 243 19.91 8.78 6.28
N ARG A 244 18.80 9.53 6.13
CA ARG A 244 18.70 10.59 5.12
C ARG A 244 19.35 11.90 5.56
N ASN A 245 19.37 12.19 6.85
CA ASN A 245 19.97 13.43 7.37
C ASN A 245 21.50 13.31 7.49
N ASP A 246 22.03 12.09 7.51
CA ASP A 246 23.46 11.78 7.62
C ASP A 246 24.14 11.60 6.24
N SER A 247 23.38 11.63 5.14
CA SER A 247 23.85 11.49 3.74
C SER A 247 23.83 12.83 3.00
#